data_56d5f0b0056642b4ad4a4015397fce13
#
_entry.id   56d5f0b0056642b4ad4a4015397fce13
#
_cell.length_a   1.000
_cell.length_b   1.000
_cell.length_c   1.000
_cell.angle_alpha   90.00
_cell.angle_beta   90.00
_cell.angle_gamma   90.00
#
_symmetry.space_group_name_H-M   'P 1'
#
loop_
_entity.id
_entity.type
_entity.pdbx_description
1 polymer ?
#
loop_
_entity_poly.entity_id
_entity_poly.type
_entity_poly.pdbx_seq_one_letter_code
_entity_poly.pdbx_strand_id
1 'polypeptide(L)'
;VQEGDYVEKGDTIMFISEIKEDYMDPNLVANTKNQVNAKKQALQSYGSKVTTLSSQIQNIENERKLKLEQAQNKIRQGLLKIKSDSTDLEAVKTQLKITNTQFNRAVQLNKEGLKPLTDVEEKRLKQQEVEAKIITQENKLLTSKNEFINAKVEVGRINAEYGEKIAKAQSDQFTALSNQFDTEAQVNKLENQYANYSIRNGMYYIKAVQSGYINRAIQAGIGETIKEGTPIATIMPSKYDVAVETFVNPVDLPLIKKGEKIRVWFDGWPTIVFSGWPDMSYGTFGGQIVAIENFISENGKFRVLIAPDPNEAPWPKQIRVGSGAETIALLNTVPVWFEIWRTLNGFPPDY
;
A
#
# COMPACT_ATOMS: atom_id res chain seq x y z
N VAL A 1 34.53 -16.06 -11.74
CA VAL A 1 35.11 -15.48 -12.98
C VAL A 1 36.51 -15.01 -12.65
N GLN A 2 37.46 -15.19 -13.56
CA GLN A 2 38.89 -14.86 -13.34
C GLN A 2 39.26 -13.60 -14.13
N GLU A 3 40.41 -12.97 -13.75
CA GLU A 3 40.98 -11.87 -14.53
C GLU A 3 41.28 -12.32 -15.97
N GLY A 4 40.84 -11.51 -16.94
CA GLY A 4 40.97 -11.80 -18.36
C GLY A 4 39.75 -12.50 -18.98
N ASP A 5 38.81 -12.99 -18.19
CA ASP A 5 37.60 -13.60 -18.72
C ASP A 5 36.71 -12.55 -19.39
N TYR A 6 36.08 -12.97 -20.49
CA TYR A 6 35.02 -12.20 -21.15
C TYR A 6 33.67 -12.48 -20.47
N VAL A 7 32.93 -11.44 -20.14
CA VAL A 7 31.60 -11.52 -19.55
C VAL A 7 30.60 -10.72 -20.38
N GLU A 8 29.40 -11.23 -20.48
CA GLU A 8 28.28 -10.51 -21.07
C GLU A 8 27.49 -9.74 -20.01
N LYS A 9 26.81 -8.68 -20.45
CA LYS A 9 25.94 -7.91 -19.55
C LYS A 9 24.89 -8.81 -18.91
N GLY A 10 24.88 -8.89 -17.59
CA GLY A 10 23.97 -9.70 -16.79
C GLY A 10 24.58 -11.00 -16.27
N ASP A 11 25.76 -11.39 -16.73
CA ASP A 11 26.47 -12.57 -16.21
C ASP A 11 26.84 -12.40 -14.75
N THR A 12 26.78 -13.49 -14.00
CA THR A 12 27.15 -13.49 -12.58
C THR A 12 28.69 -13.48 -12.45
N ILE A 13 29.22 -12.41 -11.88
CA ILE A 13 30.66 -12.26 -11.62
C ILE A 13 31.02 -12.95 -10.31
N MET A 14 30.25 -12.72 -9.27
CA MET A 14 30.52 -13.18 -7.90
C MET A 14 29.23 -13.46 -7.14
N PHE A 15 29.32 -14.41 -6.23
CA PHE A 15 28.27 -14.69 -5.25
C PHE A 15 28.75 -14.20 -3.86
N ILE A 16 27.93 -13.36 -3.20
CA ILE A 16 28.17 -12.87 -1.85
C ILE A 16 27.15 -13.51 -0.93
N SER A 17 27.58 -14.12 0.17
CA SER A 17 26.69 -14.61 1.23
C SER A 17 26.74 -13.65 2.42
N GLU A 18 25.61 -13.31 2.97
CA GLU A 18 25.50 -12.50 4.18
C GLU A 18 25.54 -13.40 5.41
N ILE A 19 26.43 -13.10 6.37
CA ILE A 19 26.63 -13.87 7.60
C ILE A 19 25.81 -13.20 8.73
N LYS A 20 24.52 -12.93 8.52
CA LYS A 20 23.63 -12.51 9.62
C LYS A 20 22.61 -13.60 9.89
N GLU A 21 22.40 -13.95 11.16
CA GLU A 21 21.47 -15.00 11.61
C GLU A 21 20.06 -14.81 11.04
N ASP A 22 19.59 -13.58 10.93
CA ASP A 22 18.25 -13.24 10.42
C ASP A 22 18.03 -13.62 8.94
N TYR A 23 19.09 -13.88 8.17
CA TYR A 23 19.03 -14.14 6.71
C TYR A 23 19.59 -15.50 6.29
N MET A 24 19.95 -16.34 7.26
CA MET A 24 20.51 -17.67 6.99
C MET A 24 19.48 -18.70 6.51
N ASP A 25 18.16 -18.42 6.65
CA ASP A 25 17.14 -19.34 6.16
C ASP A 25 17.01 -19.24 4.62
N PRO A 26 17.39 -20.29 3.87
CA PRO A 26 17.26 -20.32 2.41
C PRO A 26 15.81 -20.19 1.94
N ASN A 27 14.85 -20.50 2.83
CA ASN A 27 13.42 -20.42 2.55
C ASN A 27 12.78 -19.11 3.05
N LEU A 28 13.56 -18.17 3.58
CA LEU A 28 13.05 -16.92 4.19
C LEU A 28 12.05 -16.18 3.28
N VAL A 29 12.39 -16.02 2.00
CA VAL A 29 11.53 -15.35 1.01
C VAL A 29 10.24 -16.11 0.79
N ALA A 30 10.31 -17.45 0.64
CA ALA A 30 9.14 -18.31 0.46
C ALA A 30 8.25 -18.33 1.70
N ASN A 31 8.84 -18.44 2.88
CA ASN A 31 8.14 -18.45 4.17
C ASN A 31 7.43 -17.11 4.41
N THR A 32 8.10 -15.98 4.14
CA THR A 32 7.50 -14.64 4.27
C THR A 32 6.35 -14.47 3.27
N LYS A 33 6.50 -14.94 2.03
CA LYS A 33 5.41 -14.93 1.04
C LYS A 33 4.19 -15.73 1.50
N ASN A 34 4.42 -16.90 2.09
CA ASN A 34 3.33 -17.72 2.64
C ASN A 34 2.63 -17.01 3.81
N GLN A 35 3.38 -16.32 4.68
CA GLN A 35 2.80 -15.49 5.75
C GLN A 35 1.95 -14.35 5.21
N VAL A 36 2.42 -13.65 4.16
CA VAL A 36 1.63 -12.60 3.47
C VAL A 36 0.32 -13.18 2.95
N ASN A 37 0.36 -14.33 2.26
CA ASN A 37 -0.82 -14.96 1.70
C ASN A 37 -1.82 -15.38 2.80
N ALA A 38 -1.34 -15.98 3.89
CA ALA A 38 -2.17 -16.37 5.02
C ALA A 38 -2.85 -15.16 5.68
N LYS A 39 -2.11 -14.04 5.86
CA LYS A 39 -2.67 -12.81 6.41
C LYS A 39 -3.66 -12.13 5.46
N LYS A 40 -3.45 -12.18 4.14
CA LYS A 40 -4.43 -11.71 3.16
C LYS A 40 -5.74 -12.50 3.21
N GLN A 41 -5.67 -13.81 3.37
CA GLN A 41 -6.85 -14.65 3.56
C GLN A 41 -7.59 -14.31 4.86
N ALA A 42 -6.85 -14.06 5.95
CA ALA A 42 -7.43 -13.61 7.22
C ALA A 42 -8.11 -12.24 7.06
N LEU A 43 -7.50 -11.28 6.36
CA LEU A 43 -8.08 -9.98 6.06
C LEU A 43 -9.41 -10.11 5.30
N GLN A 44 -9.45 -10.94 4.27
CA GLN A 44 -10.67 -11.22 3.52
C GLN A 44 -11.76 -11.85 4.40
N SER A 45 -11.37 -12.76 5.31
CA SER A 45 -12.30 -13.39 6.25
C SER A 45 -12.90 -12.38 7.23
N TYR A 46 -12.10 -11.43 7.74
CA TYR A 46 -12.63 -10.35 8.58
C TYR A 46 -13.57 -9.42 7.81
N GLY A 47 -13.24 -9.06 6.57
CA GLY A 47 -14.14 -8.30 5.70
C GLY A 47 -15.49 -9.00 5.49
N SER A 48 -15.47 -10.30 5.22
CA SER A 48 -16.69 -11.11 5.10
C SER A 48 -17.46 -11.18 6.41
N LYS A 49 -16.79 -11.25 7.57
CA LYS A 49 -17.43 -11.21 8.89
C LYS A 49 -18.12 -9.87 9.14
N VAL A 50 -17.51 -8.75 8.79
CA VAL A 50 -18.11 -7.41 8.93
C VAL A 50 -19.40 -7.30 8.09
N THR A 51 -19.39 -7.76 6.84
CA THR A 51 -20.58 -7.74 5.98
C THR A 51 -21.67 -8.65 6.50
N THR A 52 -21.33 -9.84 7.00
CA THR A 52 -22.30 -10.78 7.60
C THR A 52 -22.96 -10.18 8.84
N LEU A 53 -22.17 -9.56 9.74
CA LEU A 53 -22.70 -8.89 10.92
C LEU A 53 -23.58 -7.69 10.57
N SER A 54 -23.24 -6.93 9.52
CA SER A 54 -24.12 -5.87 9.00
C SER A 54 -25.49 -6.41 8.56
N SER A 55 -25.48 -7.51 7.82
CA SER A 55 -26.74 -8.19 7.41
C SER A 55 -27.51 -8.74 8.59
N GLN A 56 -26.82 -9.27 9.60
CA GLN A 56 -27.44 -9.75 10.84
C GLN A 56 -28.14 -8.62 11.60
N ILE A 57 -27.49 -7.45 11.74
CA ILE A 57 -28.08 -6.26 12.37
C ILE A 57 -29.38 -5.88 11.66
N GLN A 58 -29.34 -5.80 10.32
CA GLN A 58 -30.51 -5.45 9.53
C GLN A 58 -31.66 -6.46 9.70
N ASN A 59 -31.34 -7.75 9.78
CA ASN A 59 -32.35 -8.79 10.03
C ASN A 59 -32.97 -8.67 11.43
N ILE A 60 -32.16 -8.37 12.45
CA ILE A 60 -32.64 -8.15 13.83
C ILE A 60 -33.55 -6.90 13.88
N GLU A 61 -33.20 -5.83 13.17
CA GLU A 61 -34.03 -4.61 13.06
C GLU A 61 -35.36 -4.91 12.38
N ASN A 62 -35.37 -5.68 11.30
CA ASN A 62 -36.59 -6.10 10.61
C ASN A 62 -37.47 -6.97 11.51
N GLU A 63 -36.88 -7.93 12.22
CA GLU A 63 -37.61 -8.75 13.18
C GLU A 63 -38.22 -7.92 14.31
N ARG A 64 -37.44 -6.97 14.88
CA ARG A 64 -37.94 -6.00 15.85
C ARG A 64 -39.19 -5.27 15.34
N LYS A 65 -39.11 -4.75 14.12
CA LYS A 65 -40.23 -4.03 13.49
C LYS A 65 -41.48 -4.90 13.41
N LEU A 66 -41.38 -6.14 12.95
CA LEU A 66 -42.50 -7.08 12.85
C LEU A 66 -43.06 -7.40 14.22
N LYS A 67 -42.21 -7.62 15.24
CA LYS A 67 -42.67 -7.88 16.61
C LYS A 67 -43.38 -6.68 17.23
N LEU A 68 -42.89 -5.47 16.98
CA LEU A 68 -43.57 -4.24 17.44
C LEU A 68 -44.93 -4.07 16.77
N GLU A 69 -45.04 -4.36 15.48
CA GLU A 69 -46.31 -4.32 14.76
C GLU A 69 -47.33 -5.32 15.33
N GLN A 70 -46.88 -6.56 15.63
CA GLN A 70 -47.70 -7.56 16.31
C GLN A 70 -48.17 -7.07 17.68
N ALA A 71 -47.29 -6.47 18.48
CA ALA A 71 -47.62 -5.93 19.79
C ALA A 71 -48.64 -4.75 19.70
N GLN A 72 -48.45 -3.86 18.71
CA GLN A 72 -49.38 -2.77 18.43
C GLN A 72 -50.76 -3.28 18.00
N ASN A 73 -50.83 -4.38 17.24
CA ASN A 73 -52.08 -5.02 16.87
C ASN A 73 -52.81 -5.57 18.11
N LYS A 74 -52.06 -6.22 19.05
CA LYS A 74 -52.61 -6.67 20.33
C LYS A 74 -53.16 -5.50 21.17
N ILE A 75 -52.48 -4.36 21.20
CA ILE A 75 -52.97 -3.15 21.87
C ILE A 75 -54.28 -2.67 21.25
N ARG A 76 -54.40 -2.62 19.91
CA ARG A 76 -55.64 -2.24 19.22
C ARG A 76 -56.79 -3.21 19.52
N GLN A 77 -56.51 -4.51 19.50
CA GLN A 77 -57.50 -5.55 19.88
C GLN A 77 -57.92 -5.39 21.34
N GLY A 78 -56.97 -5.13 22.26
CA GLY A 78 -57.28 -4.89 23.67
C GLY A 78 -58.16 -3.66 23.87
N LEU A 79 -57.94 -2.56 23.15
CA LEU A 79 -58.82 -1.37 23.19
C LEU A 79 -60.24 -1.68 22.71
N LEU A 80 -60.39 -2.45 21.63
CA LEU A 80 -61.71 -2.84 21.12
C LEU A 80 -62.44 -3.74 22.11
N LYS A 81 -61.71 -4.68 22.76
CA LYS A 81 -62.28 -5.57 23.79
C LYS A 81 -62.76 -4.80 25.03
N ILE A 82 -61.91 -3.84 25.51
CA ILE A 82 -62.30 -2.93 26.61
C ILE A 82 -63.60 -2.17 26.26
N LYS A 83 -63.64 -1.61 25.04
CA LYS A 83 -64.88 -0.90 24.58
C LYS A 83 -66.11 -1.81 24.58
N SER A 84 -66.02 -3.05 24.08
CA SER A 84 -67.04 -4.04 24.07
C SER A 84 -67.53 -4.39 25.50
N ASP A 85 -66.55 -4.77 26.37
CA ASP A 85 -66.84 -5.16 27.73
C ASP A 85 -67.40 -3.99 28.56
N SER A 86 -66.99 -2.76 28.26
CA SER A 86 -67.57 -1.54 28.89
C SER A 86 -69.03 -1.32 28.45
N THR A 87 -69.32 -1.53 27.17
CA THR A 87 -70.71 -1.42 26.64
C THR A 87 -71.63 -2.50 27.22
N ASP A 88 -71.11 -3.75 27.34
CA ASP A 88 -71.84 -4.85 27.96
C ASP A 88 -72.18 -4.56 29.45
N LEU A 89 -71.15 -4.00 30.19
CA LEU A 89 -71.40 -3.60 31.58
C LEU A 89 -72.43 -2.51 31.69
N GLU A 90 -72.43 -1.52 30.82
CA GLU A 90 -73.48 -0.45 30.80
C GLU A 90 -74.90 -1.01 30.50
N ALA A 91 -74.98 -1.98 29.62
CA ALA A 91 -76.24 -2.68 29.33
C ALA A 91 -76.74 -3.41 30.57
N VAL A 92 -75.85 -4.14 31.28
CA VAL A 92 -76.29 -4.87 32.52
C VAL A 92 -76.63 -3.89 33.64
N LYS A 93 -75.93 -2.75 33.79
CA LYS A 93 -76.32 -1.69 34.74
C LYS A 93 -77.64 -1.07 34.43
N THR A 94 -78.00 -0.90 33.17
CA THR A 94 -79.31 -0.43 32.74
C THR A 94 -80.41 -1.48 33.10
N GLN A 95 -80.11 -2.79 32.89
CA GLN A 95 -81.01 -3.87 33.28
C GLN A 95 -81.22 -3.91 34.78
N LEU A 96 -80.17 -3.67 35.61
CA LEU A 96 -80.35 -3.57 37.08
C LEU A 96 -81.29 -2.43 37.45
N LYS A 97 -81.16 -1.27 36.83
CA LYS A 97 -82.06 -0.12 37.08
C LYS A 97 -83.52 -0.47 36.80
N ILE A 98 -83.80 -1.19 35.68
CA ILE A 98 -85.12 -1.64 35.32
C ILE A 98 -85.67 -2.66 36.35
N THR A 99 -84.77 -3.66 36.70
CA THR A 99 -85.13 -4.71 37.65
C THR A 99 -85.41 -4.13 39.06
N ASN A 100 -84.63 -3.18 39.53
CA ASN A 100 -84.84 -2.46 40.79
C ASN A 100 -86.14 -1.72 40.78
N THR A 101 -86.50 -1.06 39.69
CA THR A 101 -87.88 -0.41 39.56
C THR A 101 -89.02 -1.41 39.63
N GLN A 102 -88.89 -2.57 38.98
CA GLN A 102 -89.83 -3.64 39.00
C GLN A 102 -90.02 -4.26 40.40
N PHE A 103 -88.84 -4.49 41.09
CA PHE A 103 -88.85 -4.99 42.46
C PHE A 103 -89.55 -3.99 43.42
N ASN A 104 -89.22 -2.73 43.39
CA ASN A 104 -89.81 -1.70 44.22
C ASN A 104 -91.29 -1.57 43.97
N ARG A 105 -91.72 -1.65 42.71
CA ARG A 105 -93.19 -1.68 42.34
C ARG A 105 -93.90 -2.91 42.90
N ALA A 106 -93.29 -4.09 42.83
CA ALA A 106 -93.87 -5.34 43.37
C ALA A 106 -93.97 -5.26 44.89
N VAL A 107 -93.00 -4.70 45.63
CA VAL A 107 -93.02 -4.47 47.06
C VAL A 107 -94.18 -3.54 47.43
N GLN A 108 -94.37 -2.44 46.69
CA GLN A 108 -95.49 -1.50 46.95
C GLN A 108 -96.82 -2.12 46.72
N LEU A 109 -97.04 -2.85 45.58
CA LEU A 109 -98.31 -3.51 45.31
C LEU A 109 -98.64 -4.63 46.30
N ASN A 110 -97.66 -5.33 46.83
CA ASN A 110 -97.82 -6.30 47.89
C ASN A 110 -98.27 -5.62 49.21
N LYS A 111 -97.66 -4.48 49.57
CA LYS A 111 -98.09 -3.68 50.74
C LYS A 111 -99.56 -3.21 50.63
N GLU A 112 -100.04 -2.97 49.38
CA GLU A 112 -101.39 -2.57 49.07
C GLU A 112 -102.34 -3.77 48.95
N GLY A 113 -101.86 -5.02 49.18
CA GLY A 113 -102.66 -6.24 49.12
C GLY A 113 -103.05 -6.71 47.70
N LEU A 114 -102.42 -6.09 46.63
CA LEU A 114 -102.73 -6.31 45.21
C LEU A 114 -101.90 -7.41 44.56
N LYS A 115 -100.82 -7.86 45.21
CA LYS A 115 -99.92 -8.91 44.72
C LYS A 115 -99.49 -9.87 45.84
N PRO A 116 -99.28 -11.18 45.54
CA PRO A 116 -98.81 -12.16 46.50
C PRO A 116 -97.32 -11.94 46.82
N LEU A 117 -96.85 -12.42 48.00
CA LEU A 117 -95.45 -12.33 48.45
C LEU A 117 -94.50 -13.08 47.47
N THR A 118 -94.95 -14.17 46.86
CA THR A 118 -94.12 -14.93 45.83
C THR A 118 -93.70 -14.07 44.67
N ASP A 119 -94.53 -13.11 44.22
CA ASP A 119 -94.11 -12.16 43.15
C ASP A 119 -92.99 -11.26 43.60
N VAL A 120 -92.95 -10.82 44.87
CA VAL A 120 -91.87 -10.00 45.43
C VAL A 120 -90.60 -10.81 45.53
N GLU A 121 -90.67 -12.05 45.98
CA GLU A 121 -89.51 -12.96 46.07
C GLU A 121 -88.95 -13.28 44.71
N GLU A 122 -89.76 -13.52 43.68
CA GLU A 122 -89.36 -13.70 42.31
C GLU A 122 -88.59 -12.47 41.78
N LYS A 123 -89.11 -11.25 42.01
CA LYS A 123 -88.39 -10.02 41.56
C LYS A 123 -87.17 -9.77 42.34
N ARG A 124 -87.09 -10.14 43.63
CA ARG A 124 -85.82 -10.08 44.43
C ARG A 124 -84.75 -11.03 43.90
N LEU A 125 -85.13 -12.27 43.60
CA LEU A 125 -84.19 -13.24 43.01
C LEU A 125 -83.66 -12.72 41.71
N LYS A 126 -84.54 -12.15 40.84
CA LYS A 126 -84.08 -11.53 39.57
C LYS A 126 -83.13 -10.35 39.76
N GLN A 127 -83.39 -9.52 40.80
CA GLN A 127 -82.46 -8.43 41.16
C GLN A 127 -81.07 -8.99 41.53
N GLN A 128 -80.99 -9.98 42.45
CA GLN A 128 -79.77 -10.63 42.86
C GLN A 128 -79.05 -11.29 41.70
N GLU A 129 -79.71 -11.90 40.75
CA GLU A 129 -79.20 -12.49 39.53
C GLU A 129 -78.51 -11.44 38.64
N VAL A 130 -79.09 -10.26 38.48
CA VAL A 130 -78.53 -9.15 37.69
C VAL A 130 -77.38 -8.49 38.43
N GLU A 131 -77.46 -8.36 39.76
CA GLU A 131 -76.28 -7.88 40.55
C GLU A 131 -75.09 -8.79 40.43
N ALA A 132 -75.27 -10.12 40.46
CA ALA A 132 -74.22 -11.09 40.22
C ALA A 132 -73.63 -10.97 38.79
N LYS A 133 -74.48 -10.68 37.78
CA LYS A 133 -74.04 -10.40 36.43
C LYS A 133 -73.14 -9.13 36.30
N ILE A 134 -73.48 -8.08 37.07
CA ILE A 134 -72.63 -6.86 37.11
C ILE A 134 -71.20 -7.19 37.60
N ILE A 135 -71.14 -7.92 38.72
CA ILE A 135 -69.82 -8.31 39.27
C ILE A 135 -69.04 -9.12 38.25
N THR A 136 -69.68 -10.04 37.57
CA THR A 136 -69.03 -10.86 36.50
C THR A 136 -68.54 -9.98 35.35
N GLN A 137 -69.32 -8.99 34.91
CA GLN A 137 -68.95 -8.11 33.79
C GLN A 137 -67.87 -7.09 34.21
N GLU A 138 -67.90 -6.61 35.47
CA GLU A 138 -66.83 -5.76 36.00
C GLU A 138 -65.51 -6.51 36.06
N ASN A 139 -65.51 -7.78 36.50
CA ASN A 139 -64.26 -8.61 36.47
C ASN A 139 -63.79 -8.86 35.05
N LYS A 140 -64.73 -9.09 34.09
CA LYS A 140 -64.39 -9.25 32.69
C LYS A 140 -63.70 -7.98 32.11
N LEU A 141 -64.27 -6.80 32.38
CA LEU A 141 -63.74 -5.53 32.00
C LEU A 141 -62.35 -5.28 32.62
N LEU A 142 -62.20 -5.63 33.93
CA LEU A 142 -60.91 -5.50 34.61
C LEU A 142 -59.80 -6.40 33.96
N THR A 143 -60.18 -7.65 33.63
CA THR A 143 -59.33 -8.60 32.92
C THR A 143 -58.88 -8.02 31.58
N SER A 144 -59.75 -7.44 30.77
CA SER A 144 -59.46 -6.84 29.49
C SER A 144 -58.59 -5.60 29.64
N LYS A 145 -58.74 -4.80 30.68
CA LYS A 145 -57.81 -3.68 31.01
C LYS A 145 -56.41 -4.18 31.35
N ASN A 146 -56.31 -5.25 32.14
CA ASN A 146 -55.01 -5.84 32.48
C ASN A 146 -54.31 -6.43 31.25
N GLU A 147 -55.06 -7.13 30.36
CA GLU A 147 -54.50 -7.62 29.09
C GLU A 147 -53.99 -6.49 28.20
N PHE A 148 -54.68 -5.36 28.13
CA PHE A 148 -54.25 -4.16 27.41
C PHE A 148 -52.96 -3.53 28.02
N ILE A 149 -52.87 -3.44 29.35
CA ILE A 149 -51.67 -2.95 30.03
C ILE A 149 -50.50 -3.88 29.75
N ASN A 150 -50.71 -5.20 29.85
CA ASN A 150 -49.66 -6.18 29.55
C ASN A 150 -49.17 -6.08 28.10
N ALA A 151 -50.07 -5.83 27.14
CA ALA A 151 -49.68 -5.60 25.73
C ALA A 151 -48.84 -4.32 25.54
N LYS A 152 -49.08 -3.26 26.34
CA LYS A 152 -48.22 -2.06 26.37
C LYS A 152 -46.84 -2.34 26.97
N VAL A 153 -46.76 -3.09 28.05
CA VAL A 153 -45.49 -3.49 28.69
C VAL A 153 -44.67 -4.34 27.72
N GLU A 154 -45.32 -5.20 26.94
CA GLU A 154 -44.67 -6.04 25.93
C GLU A 154 -43.93 -5.23 24.87
N VAL A 155 -44.45 -4.06 24.46
CA VAL A 155 -43.74 -3.13 23.55
C VAL A 155 -42.41 -2.68 24.16
N GLY A 156 -42.41 -2.33 25.45
CA GLY A 156 -41.19 -1.96 26.17
C GLY A 156 -40.17 -3.11 26.22
N ARG A 157 -40.67 -4.33 26.54
CA ARG A 157 -39.84 -5.53 26.58
C ARG A 157 -39.18 -5.84 25.22
N ILE A 158 -39.97 -5.77 24.13
CA ILE A 158 -39.43 -5.99 22.77
C ILE A 158 -38.33 -4.95 22.44
N ASN A 159 -38.57 -3.67 22.75
CA ASN A 159 -37.59 -2.63 22.50
C ASN A 159 -36.26 -2.86 23.27
N ALA A 160 -36.35 -3.27 24.54
CA ALA A 160 -35.17 -3.56 25.35
C ALA A 160 -34.43 -4.79 24.82
N GLU A 161 -35.12 -5.90 24.58
CA GLU A 161 -34.55 -7.16 24.11
C GLU A 161 -33.83 -7.01 22.75
N TYR A 162 -34.51 -6.40 21.78
CA TYR A 162 -33.91 -6.20 20.46
C TYR A 162 -32.84 -5.10 20.44
N GLY A 163 -32.97 -4.09 21.32
CA GLY A 163 -31.91 -3.10 21.54
C GLY A 163 -30.61 -3.73 22.02
N GLU A 164 -30.71 -4.65 22.98
CA GLU A 164 -29.55 -5.42 23.46
C GLU A 164 -28.91 -6.28 22.35
N LYS A 165 -29.75 -7.02 21.59
CA LYS A 165 -29.27 -7.85 20.46
C LYS A 165 -28.53 -7.02 19.40
N ILE A 166 -29.10 -5.84 19.06
CA ILE A 166 -28.48 -4.93 18.09
C ILE A 166 -27.15 -4.39 18.64
N ALA A 167 -27.14 -3.93 19.88
CA ALA A 167 -25.92 -3.40 20.52
C ALA A 167 -24.80 -4.45 20.58
N LYS A 168 -25.15 -5.72 20.90
CA LYS A 168 -24.20 -6.82 20.87
C LYS A 168 -23.65 -7.08 19.48
N ALA A 169 -24.51 -7.18 18.47
CA ALA A 169 -24.09 -7.41 17.08
C ALA A 169 -23.23 -6.24 16.53
N GLN A 170 -23.53 -5.00 16.92
CA GLN A 170 -22.71 -3.83 16.61
C GLN A 170 -21.34 -3.89 17.28
N SER A 171 -21.28 -4.29 18.55
CA SER A 171 -20.01 -4.47 19.27
C SER A 171 -19.13 -5.54 18.60
N ASP A 172 -19.74 -6.66 18.20
CA ASP A 172 -19.05 -7.72 17.46
C ASP A 172 -18.57 -7.24 16.08
N GLN A 173 -19.35 -6.39 15.41
CA GLN A 173 -18.98 -5.76 14.13
C GLN A 173 -17.78 -4.82 14.29
N PHE A 174 -17.78 -3.95 15.31
CA PHE A 174 -16.64 -3.06 15.58
C PHE A 174 -15.37 -3.84 15.94
N THR A 175 -15.51 -4.91 16.70
CA THR A 175 -14.39 -5.81 17.01
C THR A 175 -13.85 -6.46 15.73
N ALA A 176 -14.70 -6.94 14.84
CA ALA A 176 -14.29 -7.52 13.57
C ALA A 176 -13.60 -6.48 12.67
N LEU A 177 -14.10 -5.24 12.66
CA LEU A 177 -13.52 -4.12 11.92
C LEU A 177 -12.13 -3.72 12.46
N SER A 178 -11.97 -3.65 13.79
CA SER A 178 -10.67 -3.41 14.42
C SER A 178 -9.66 -4.49 14.02
N ASN A 179 -10.05 -5.76 14.11
CA ASN A 179 -9.20 -6.88 13.71
C ASN A 179 -8.87 -6.86 12.21
N GLN A 180 -9.78 -6.35 11.37
CA GLN A 180 -9.53 -6.14 9.94
C GLN A 180 -8.41 -5.13 9.72
N PHE A 181 -8.48 -3.95 10.36
CA PHE A 181 -7.44 -2.91 10.25
C PHE A 181 -6.09 -3.37 10.81
N ASP A 182 -6.10 -4.05 11.95
CA ASP A 182 -4.87 -4.61 12.53
C ASP A 182 -4.22 -5.65 11.60
N THR A 183 -5.05 -6.49 10.98
CA THR A 183 -4.57 -7.48 10.01
C THR A 183 -4.05 -6.81 8.74
N GLU A 184 -4.69 -5.75 8.25
CA GLU A 184 -4.23 -4.96 7.11
C GLU A 184 -2.87 -4.31 7.37
N ALA A 185 -2.67 -3.73 8.55
CA ALA A 185 -1.37 -3.19 8.96
C ALA A 185 -0.28 -4.28 9.00
N GLN A 186 -0.63 -5.49 9.47
CA GLN A 186 0.29 -6.64 9.46
C GLN A 186 0.60 -7.11 8.04
N VAL A 187 -0.38 -7.13 7.12
CA VAL A 187 -0.16 -7.45 5.70
C VAL A 187 0.83 -6.47 5.09
N ASN A 188 0.62 -5.17 5.27
CA ASN A 188 1.51 -4.13 4.73
C ASN A 188 2.93 -4.26 5.28
N LYS A 189 3.08 -4.56 6.58
CA LYS A 189 4.39 -4.81 7.20
C LYS A 189 5.08 -6.02 6.59
N LEU A 190 4.37 -7.13 6.44
CA LEU A 190 4.91 -8.37 5.86
C LEU A 190 5.23 -8.22 4.36
N GLU A 191 4.44 -7.46 3.60
CA GLU A 191 4.72 -7.15 2.19
C GLU A 191 6.02 -6.34 2.05
N ASN A 192 6.24 -5.34 2.91
CA ASN A 192 7.48 -4.59 2.94
C ASN A 192 8.68 -5.50 3.30
N GLN A 193 8.51 -6.40 4.25
CA GLN A 193 9.55 -7.38 4.60
C GLN A 193 9.83 -8.32 3.44
N TYR A 194 8.79 -8.86 2.79
CA TYR A 194 8.92 -9.72 1.62
C TYR A 194 9.65 -9.02 0.47
N ALA A 195 9.27 -7.77 0.17
CA ALA A 195 9.94 -6.97 -0.87
C ALA A 195 11.43 -6.76 -0.54
N ASN A 196 11.75 -6.39 0.69
CA ASN A 196 13.13 -6.21 1.14
C ASN A 196 13.94 -7.51 1.04
N TYR A 197 13.38 -8.63 1.50
CA TYR A 197 14.06 -9.93 1.42
C TYR A 197 14.23 -10.41 -0.03
N SER A 198 13.24 -10.16 -0.89
CA SER A 198 13.29 -10.50 -2.31
C SER A 198 14.37 -9.69 -3.05
N ILE A 199 14.45 -8.38 -2.82
CA ILE A 199 15.48 -7.52 -3.38
C ILE A 199 16.87 -7.96 -2.90
N ARG A 200 17.02 -8.18 -1.59
CA ARG A 200 18.28 -8.59 -0.98
C ARG A 200 18.75 -9.95 -1.49
N ASN A 201 17.84 -10.91 -1.66
CA ASN A 201 18.15 -12.21 -2.26
C ASN A 201 18.67 -12.09 -3.71
N GLY A 202 18.17 -11.11 -4.47
CA GLY A 202 18.69 -10.79 -5.80
C GLY A 202 20.08 -10.16 -5.79
N MET A 203 20.47 -9.49 -4.70
CA MET A 203 21.78 -8.82 -4.55
C MET A 203 22.92 -9.78 -4.18
N TYR A 204 22.64 -11.01 -3.79
CA TYR A 204 23.68 -12.02 -3.55
C TYR A 204 24.48 -12.35 -4.80
N TYR A 205 23.90 -12.13 -5.98
CA TYR A 205 24.57 -12.33 -7.27
C TYR A 205 25.00 -10.99 -7.84
N ILE A 206 26.29 -10.69 -7.78
CA ILE A 206 26.85 -9.51 -8.46
C ILE A 206 26.95 -9.81 -9.94
N LYS A 207 26.26 -9.02 -10.75
CA LYS A 207 26.17 -9.20 -12.20
C LYS A 207 26.96 -8.15 -12.94
N ALA A 208 27.48 -8.53 -14.12
CA ALA A 208 28.17 -7.62 -15.03
C ALA A 208 27.23 -6.51 -15.51
N VAL A 209 27.61 -5.25 -15.31
CA VAL A 209 26.83 -4.08 -15.75
C VAL A 209 26.94 -3.82 -17.25
N GLN A 210 28.03 -4.31 -17.88
CA GLN A 210 28.31 -4.21 -19.30
C GLN A 210 29.11 -5.43 -19.77
N SER A 211 29.08 -5.70 -21.09
CA SER A 211 29.88 -6.77 -21.69
C SER A 211 31.34 -6.29 -21.86
N GLY A 212 32.30 -7.15 -21.55
CA GLY A 212 33.73 -6.82 -21.67
C GLY A 212 34.61 -7.81 -20.96
N TYR A 213 35.88 -7.47 -20.84
CA TYR A 213 36.91 -8.27 -20.17
C TYR A 213 37.10 -7.82 -18.75
N ILE A 214 37.21 -8.74 -17.80
CA ILE A 214 37.55 -8.44 -16.41
C ILE A 214 39.03 -8.08 -16.33
N ASN A 215 39.27 -6.84 -15.94
CA ASN A 215 40.65 -6.31 -15.92
C ASN A 215 41.28 -6.31 -14.52
N ARG A 216 40.48 -6.16 -13.48
CA ARG A 216 40.93 -6.21 -12.08
C ARG A 216 39.87 -6.89 -11.26
N ALA A 217 40.10 -8.10 -10.83
CA ALA A 217 39.28 -8.74 -9.82
C ALA A 217 40.01 -8.60 -8.47
N ILE A 218 39.29 -8.22 -7.44
CA ILE A 218 39.78 -8.38 -6.09
C ILE A 218 39.88 -9.87 -5.87
N GLN A 219 41.03 -10.34 -5.46
CA GLN A 219 41.24 -11.74 -5.08
C GLN A 219 40.49 -11.99 -3.78
N ALA A 220 39.19 -12.21 -3.88
CA ALA A 220 38.43 -12.72 -2.76
C ALA A 220 38.50 -14.23 -2.83
N GLY A 221 39.20 -14.85 -1.88
CA GLY A 221 39.08 -16.28 -1.63
C GLY A 221 37.67 -16.58 -1.11
N ILE A 222 37.25 -17.83 -1.25
CA ILE A 222 35.99 -18.29 -0.65
C ILE A 222 36.06 -18.06 0.86
N GLY A 223 35.17 -17.24 1.43
CA GLY A 223 35.11 -16.90 2.85
C GLY A 223 35.75 -15.58 3.26
N GLU A 224 36.27 -14.78 2.33
CA GLU A 224 36.71 -13.42 2.63
C GLU A 224 35.58 -12.43 2.85
N THR A 225 35.73 -11.55 3.84
CA THR A 225 34.75 -10.51 4.15
C THR A 225 35.00 -9.27 3.29
N ILE A 226 34.02 -8.88 2.47
CA ILE A 226 34.06 -7.69 1.64
C ILE A 226 33.30 -6.57 2.35
N LYS A 227 33.92 -5.40 2.50
CA LYS A 227 33.28 -4.20 3.06
C LYS A 227 32.44 -3.50 2.00
N GLU A 228 31.37 -2.86 2.41
CA GLU A 228 30.55 -2.00 1.54
C GLU A 228 31.40 -0.90 0.91
N GLY A 229 31.20 -0.67 -0.40
CA GLY A 229 31.97 0.32 -1.16
C GLY A 229 33.31 -0.18 -1.70
N THR A 230 33.72 -1.41 -1.40
CA THR A 230 34.94 -1.99 -1.95
C THR A 230 34.75 -2.33 -3.44
N PRO A 231 35.61 -1.83 -4.36
CA PRO A 231 35.50 -2.19 -5.77
C PRO A 231 35.85 -3.68 -5.96
N ILE A 232 34.95 -4.44 -6.57
CA ILE A 232 35.08 -5.90 -6.70
C ILE A 232 35.77 -6.30 -7.99
N ALA A 233 35.39 -5.71 -9.11
CA ALA A 233 35.95 -5.99 -10.41
C ALA A 233 35.84 -4.76 -11.33
N THR A 234 36.76 -4.59 -12.22
CA THR A 234 36.69 -3.60 -13.30
C THR A 234 36.44 -4.33 -14.61
N ILE A 235 35.36 -3.96 -15.32
CA ILE A 235 35.04 -4.52 -16.63
C ILE A 235 35.42 -3.51 -17.70
N MET A 236 36.33 -3.89 -18.57
CA MET A 236 36.74 -3.10 -19.71
C MET A 236 35.92 -3.50 -20.93
N PRO A 237 35.17 -2.59 -21.57
CA PRO A 237 34.40 -2.90 -22.76
C PRO A 237 35.29 -3.50 -23.86
N SER A 238 34.74 -4.44 -24.65
CA SER A 238 35.45 -5.02 -25.78
C SER A 238 35.63 -4.05 -26.96
N LYS A 239 34.78 -3.03 -27.02
CA LYS A 239 34.87 -1.92 -27.99
C LYS A 239 34.89 -0.62 -27.21
N TYR A 240 35.94 0.13 -27.40
CA TYR A 240 36.09 1.46 -26.80
C TYR A 240 36.87 2.36 -27.76
N ASP A 241 36.51 3.63 -27.77
CA ASP A 241 37.24 4.65 -28.49
C ASP A 241 38.41 5.14 -27.62
N VAL A 242 39.59 5.21 -28.20
CA VAL A 242 40.78 5.72 -27.51
C VAL A 242 40.96 7.20 -27.79
N ALA A 243 41.43 7.94 -26.79
CA ALA A 243 41.88 9.32 -26.92
C ALA A 243 43.21 9.47 -26.21
N VAL A 244 44.05 10.33 -26.75
CA VAL A 244 45.30 10.75 -26.08
C VAL A 244 44.93 11.90 -25.14
N GLU A 245 45.40 11.78 -23.92
CA GLU A 245 45.28 12.79 -22.90
C GLU A 245 46.62 13.58 -22.84
N THR A 246 46.52 14.88 -23.08
CA THR A 246 47.68 15.77 -22.98
C THR A 246 47.37 16.93 -22.03
N PHE A 247 48.43 17.46 -21.40
CA PHE A 247 48.30 18.53 -20.43
C PHE A 247 49.01 19.79 -20.93
N VAL A 248 48.26 20.88 -21.09
CA VAL A 248 48.70 22.14 -21.66
C VAL A 248 48.78 23.21 -20.57
N ASN A 249 49.84 24.02 -20.60
CA ASN A 249 50.00 25.11 -19.65
C ASN A 249 48.94 26.22 -19.89
N PRO A 250 48.48 26.90 -18.83
CA PRO A 250 47.50 28.01 -18.97
C PRO A 250 47.88 29.08 -19.97
N VAL A 251 49.16 29.33 -20.10
CA VAL A 251 49.73 30.34 -21.03
C VAL A 251 49.49 29.96 -22.50
N ASP A 252 49.53 28.67 -22.81
CA ASP A 252 49.42 28.15 -24.18
C ASP A 252 47.98 27.82 -24.57
N LEU A 253 47.07 27.77 -23.60
CA LEU A 253 45.67 27.41 -23.81
C LEU A 253 44.95 28.28 -24.87
N PRO A 254 45.19 29.62 -24.94
CA PRO A 254 44.52 30.46 -25.96
C PRO A 254 44.97 30.13 -27.42
N LEU A 255 46.08 29.42 -27.58
CA LEU A 255 46.60 29.01 -28.88
C LEU A 255 45.94 27.74 -29.41
N ILE A 256 45.20 27.05 -28.57
CA ILE A 256 44.61 25.73 -28.86
C ILE A 256 43.09 25.83 -28.96
N LYS A 257 42.52 25.28 -30.02
CA LYS A 257 41.08 25.28 -30.25
C LYS A 257 40.57 23.88 -30.50
N LYS A 258 39.33 23.65 -30.09
CA LYS A 258 38.61 22.42 -30.44
C LYS A 258 38.52 22.25 -31.95
N GLY A 259 38.82 21.08 -32.46
CA GLY A 259 38.86 20.78 -33.89
C GLY A 259 40.24 20.98 -34.54
N GLU A 260 41.23 21.44 -33.81
CA GLU A 260 42.57 21.68 -34.34
C GLU A 260 43.32 20.34 -34.54
N LYS A 261 44.14 20.30 -35.57
CA LYS A 261 44.90 19.10 -35.92
C LYS A 261 46.20 19.05 -35.11
N ILE A 262 46.48 17.87 -34.59
CA ILE A 262 47.66 17.57 -33.77
C ILE A 262 48.36 16.34 -34.33
N ARG A 263 49.69 16.34 -34.28
CA ARG A 263 50.49 15.14 -34.53
C ARG A 263 50.74 14.43 -33.20
N VAL A 264 50.51 13.13 -33.21
CA VAL A 264 50.69 12.24 -32.07
C VAL A 264 51.72 11.18 -32.45
N TRP A 265 52.67 10.94 -31.57
CA TRP A 265 53.47 9.72 -31.65
C TRP A 265 53.34 8.91 -30.35
N PHE A 266 53.35 7.62 -30.51
CA PHE A 266 53.18 6.72 -29.39
C PHE A 266 54.50 6.08 -28.99
N ASP A 267 54.73 5.89 -27.71
CA ASP A 267 55.87 5.18 -27.20
C ASP A 267 56.00 3.76 -27.80
N GLY A 268 57.20 3.41 -28.22
CA GLY A 268 57.42 2.10 -28.85
C GLY A 268 57.17 2.04 -30.37
N TRP A 269 56.75 3.17 -30.99
CA TRP A 269 56.58 3.27 -32.45
C TRP A 269 57.71 4.10 -33.05
N PRO A 270 58.34 3.63 -34.18
CA PRO A 270 59.47 4.32 -34.76
C PRO A 270 59.08 5.69 -35.30
N THR A 271 59.76 6.71 -34.86
CA THR A 271 59.61 8.11 -35.33
C THR A 271 60.25 8.32 -36.69
N ILE A 272 61.26 7.54 -37.04
CA ILE A 272 62.01 7.64 -38.31
C ILE A 272 61.59 6.45 -39.18
N VAL A 273 61.03 6.77 -40.35
CA VAL A 273 60.56 5.78 -41.31
C VAL A 273 61.66 5.41 -42.24
N PHE A 274 62.09 4.13 -42.26
CA PHE A 274 62.95 3.59 -43.29
C PHE A 274 62.06 2.99 -44.41
N SER A 275 62.23 3.44 -45.63
CA SER A 275 61.57 2.94 -46.83
C SER A 275 61.84 1.45 -46.98
N GLY A 276 60.73 0.62 -46.86
CA GLY A 276 60.79 -0.83 -47.09
C GLY A 276 60.23 -1.71 -45.99
N TRP A 277 59.71 -1.19 -44.91
CA TRP A 277 58.99 -1.99 -43.90
C TRP A 277 57.49 -1.93 -44.18
N PRO A 278 56.86 -3.05 -44.45
CA PRO A 278 55.39 -3.10 -44.62
C PRO A 278 54.68 -2.73 -43.31
N ASP A 279 53.65 -1.92 -43.39
CA ASP A 279 52.76 -1.49 -42.30
C ASP A 279 53.35 -0.55 -41.21
N MET A 280 54.59 -0.06 -41.38
CA MET A 280 55.23 0.85 -40.41
C MET A 280 55.64 2.21 -41.00
N SER A 281 54.88 2.71 -41.98
CA SER A 281 55.24 3.92 -42.75
C SER A 281 54.96 5.26 -42.06
N TYR A 282 54.55 5.30 -40.84
CA TYR A 282 54.09 6.54 -40.20
C TYR A 282 54.81 6.81 -38.89
N GLY A 283 55.67 7.80 -38.90
CA GLY A 283 56.38 8.27 -37.69
C GLY A 283 55.49 8.99 -36.70
N THR A 284 54.42 9.63 -37.19
CA THR A 284 53.40 10.34 -36.38
C THR A 284 52.02 10.08 -36.92
N PHE A 285 51.03 10.07 -36.05
CA PHE A 285 49.63 9.85 -36.41
C PHE A 285 48.85 11.15 -36.29
N GLY A 286 47.83 11.31 -37.13
CA GLY A 286 46.94 12.45 -37.04
C GLY A 286 45.97 12.33 -35.87
N GLY A 287 45.81 13.42 -35.16
CA GLY A 287 44.81 13.57 -34.10
C GLY A 287 44.09 14.88 -34.23
N GLN A 288 42.90 14.97 -33.67
CA GLN A 288 42.10 16.17 -33.59
C GLN A 288 41.65 16.42 -32.14
N ILE A 289 41.70 17.66 -31.70
CA ILE A 289 41.25 18.06 -30.38
C ILE A 289 39.71 17.91 -30.32
N VAL A 290 39.24 17.04 -29.45
CA VAL A 290 37.80 16.80 -29.24
C VAL A 290 37.24 17.51 -28.02
N ALA A 291 38.07 17.68 -26.99
CA ALA A 291 37.67 18.38 -25.77
C ALA A 291 38.86 19.08 -25.10
N ILE A 292 38.56 20.22 -24.51
CA ILE A 292 39.47 20.99 -23.64
C ILE A 292 38.74 21.18 -22.32
N GLU A 293 39.31 20.77 -21.20
CA GLU A 293 38.70 20.98 -19.88
C GLU A 293 38.76 22.46 -19.47
N ASN A 294 37.70 22.94 -18.81
CA ASN A 294 37.56 24.33 -18.38
C ASN A 294 38.14 24.61 -16.97
N PHE A 295 38.69 23.60 -16.32
CA PHE A 295 39.33 23.71 -14.99
C PHE A 295 40.73 23.12 -15.01
N ILE A 296 41.54 23.62 -14.10
CA ILE A 296 42.96 23.21 -13.98
C ILE A 296 43.01 21.87 -13.25
N SER A 297 43.72 20.91 -13.81
CA SER A 297 44.01 19.62 -13.17
C SER A 297 44.99 19.79 -11.99
N GLU A 298 45.16 18.77 -11.16
CA GLU A 298 46.01 18.78 -9.97
C GLU A 298 47.50 19.13 -10.29
N ASN A 299 47.95 18.89 -11.52
CA ASN A 299 49.28 19.23 -12.01
C ASN A 299 49.44 20.69 -12.46
N GLY A 300 48.44 21.55 -12.27
CA GLY A 300 48.45 22.96 -12.67
C GLY A 300 48.30 23.22 -14.17
N LYS A 301 47.90 22.22 -14.95
CA LYS A 301 47.72 22.30 -16.42
C LYS A 301 46.28 21.99 -16.80
N PHE A 302 45.88 22.44 -18.00
CA PHE A 302 44.60 22.08 -18.58
C PHE A 302 44.69 20.75 -19.33
N ARG A 303 43.74 19.87 -19.09
CA ARG A 303 43.62 18.58 -19.77
C ARG A 303 42.94 18.75 -21.12
N VAL A 304 43.56 18.21 -22.17
CA VAL A 304 43.08 18.24 -23.55
C VAL A 304 42.97 16.79 -24.03
N LEU A 305 41.83 16.47 -24.62
CA LEU A 305 41.60 15.16 -25.20
C LEU A 305 41.68 15.23 -26.73
N ILE A 306 42.51 14.33 -27.29
CA ILE A 306 42.77 14.22 -28.71
C ILE A 306 42.28 12.87 -29.19
N ALA A 307 41.40 12.86 -30.19
CA ALA A 307 40.91 11.66 -30.86
C ALA A 307 41.58 11.46 -32.21
N PRO A 308 41.57 10.25 -32.79
CA PRO A 308 42.06 10.00 -34.14
C PRO A 308 41.40 10.92 -35.16
N ASP A 309 42.21 11.50 -36.10
CA ASP A 309 41.63 12.26 -37.23
C ASP A 309 40.98 11.27 -38.20
N PRO A 310 39.66 11.36 -38.47
CA PRO A 310 38.96 10.45 -39.37
C PRO A 310 39.43 10.52 -40.82
N ASN A 311 40.16 11.59 -41.20
CA ASN A 311 40.65 11.81 -42.54
C ASN A 311 42.07 11.28 -42.75
N GLU A 312 42.72 10.78 -41.72
CA GLU A 312 44.11 10.24 -41.76
C GLU A 312 44.13 8.74 -41.42
N ALA A 313 45.30 8.14 -41.47
CA ALA A 313 45.47 6.74 -41.12
C ALA A 313 45.03 6.46 -39.69
N PRO A 314 44.29 5.37 -39.45
CA PRO A 314 43.82 5.02 -38.10
C PRO A 314 45.02 4.73 -37.19
N TRP A 315 44.85 5.04 -35.89
CA TRP A 315 45.88 4.72 -34.91
C TRP A 315 46.06 3.20 -34.81
N PRO A 316 47.29 2.74 -34.47
CA PRO A 316 47.58 1.31 -34.40
C PRO A 316 46.72 0.59 -33.39
N LYS A 317 46.15 -0.54 -33.76
CA LYS A 317 45.24 -1.35 -32.90
C LYS A 317 45.94 -1.96 -31.67
N GLN A 318 47.26 -2.01 -31.69
CA GLN A 318 48.11 -2.56 -30.63
C GLN A 318 48.29 -1.59 -29.46
N ILE A 319 47.93 -0.31 -29.62
CA ILE A 319 48.02 0.69 -28.56
C ILE A 319 47.00 0.31 -27.48
N ARG A 320 47.49 0.23 -26.24
CA ARG A 320 46.66 -0.07 -25.08
C ARG A 320 46.41 1.20 -24.28
N VAL A 321 45.29 1.22 -23.57
CA VAL A 321 45.00 2.29 -22.59
C VAL A 321 46.12 2.33 -21.55
N GLY A 322 46.70 3.52 -21.32
CA GLY A 322 47.85 3.70 -20.45
C GLY A 322 49.20 3.68 -21.16
N SER A 323 49.25 3.51 -22.50
CA SER A 323 50.48 3.72 -23.27
C SER A 323 50.83 5.21 -23.28
N GLY A 324 52.16 5.53 -23.22
CA GLY A 324 52.65 6.91 -23.35
C GLY A 324 52.48 7.42 -24.78
N ALA A 325 52.22 8.72 -24.88
CA ALA A 325 52.11 9.41 -26.15
C ALA A 325 52.63 10.85 -26.01
N GLU A 326 53.32 11.30 -27.04
CA GLU A 326 53.73 12.71 -27.16
C GLU A 326 52.95 13.40 -28.28
N THR A 327 52.66 14.69 -28.09
CA THR A 327 51.79 15.44 -28.99
C THR A 327 52.43 16.75 -29.44
N ILE A 328 52.31 17.06 -30.72
CA ILE A 328 52.78 18.33 -31.30
C ILE A 328 51.55 19.01 -31.92
N ALA A 329 51.20 20.19 -31.41
CA ALA A 329 50.20 21.05 -32.03
C ALA A 329 50.78 21.80 -33.22
N LEU A 330 50.17 21.69 -34.38
CA LEU A 330 50.51 22.48 -35.57
C LEU A 330 49.74 23.80 -35.55
N LEU A 331 50.36 24.82 -34.96
CA LEU A 331 49.76 26.16 -34.88
C LEU A 331 49.80 26.88 -36.23
N ASN A 332 49.09 28.00 -36.31
CA ASN A 332 49.04 28.83 -37.51
C ASN A 332 50.41 29.45 -37.85
N THR A 333 50.72 29.53 -39.13
CA THR A 333 51.93 30.20 -39.59
C THR A 333 51.84 31.69 -39.29
N VAL A 334 52.82 32.22 -38.53
CA VAL A 334 52.87 33.62 -38.13
C VAL A 334 54.16 34.29 -38.69
N PRO A 335 54.12 35.61 -38.95
CA PRO A 335 55.34 36.32 -39.35
C PRO A 335 56.41 36.31 -38.23
N VAL A 336 57.65 36.28 -38.59
CA VAL A 336 58.83 36.25 -37.66
C VAL A 336 58.77 37.39 -36.64
N TRP A 337 58.40 38.58 -37.06
CA TRP A 337 58.25 39.73 -36.14
C TRP A 337 57.23 39.54 -35.05
N PHE A 338 56.11 38.81 -35.34
CA PHE A 338 55.09 38.51 -34.36
C PHE A 338 55.57 37.49 -33.31
N GLU A 339 56.35 36.52 -33.72
CA GLU A 339 57.00 35.54 -32.81
C GLU A 339 58.03 36.22 -31.90
N ILE A 340 58.81 37.12 -32.42
CA ILE A 340 59.74 37.94 -31.61
C ILE A 340 58.95 38.79 -30.61
N TRP A 341 57.91 39.46 -31.05
CA TRP A 341 57.04 40.29 -30.19
C TRP A 341 56.41 39.48 -29.08
N ARG A 342 55.88 38.30 -29.41
CA ARG A 342 55.25 37.34 -28.46
C ARG A 342 56.26 36.95 -27.39
N THR A 343 57.43 36.55 -27.77
CA THR A 343 58.50 36.12 -26.88
C THR A 343 58.99 37.26 -25.96
N LEU A 344 59.06 38.49 -26.48
CA LEU A 344 59.47 39.67 -25.71
C LEU A 344 58.38 40.07 -24.68
N ASN A 345 57.11 39.79 -24.94
CA ASN A 345 56.02 40.12 -24.06
C ASN A 345 55.61 38.98 -23.07
N GLY A 346 56.47 38.00 -22.93
CA GLY A 346 56.26 36.99 -21.87
C GLY A 346 55.29 35.86 -22.21
N PHE A 347 55.16 35.53 -23.49
CA PHE A 347 54.46 34.34 -23.98
C PHE A 347 55.43 33.31 -24.56
N PRO A 348 56.39 32.83 -23.80
CA PRO A 348 57.29 31.79 -24.29
C PRO A 348 56.55 30.47 -24.43
N PRO A 349 56.82 29.66 -25.48
CA PRO A 349 56.42 28.26 -25.46
C PRO A 349 57.21 27.58 -24.33
N ASP A 350 56.54 26.79 -23.56
CA ASP A 350 57.15 25.95 -22.54
C ASP A 350 57.71 24.70 -23.24
N TYR A 351 59.08 24.50 -23.16
CA TYR A 351 59.73 23.37 -23.76
C TYR A 351 59.84 22.22 -22.78
#